data_9ce64466a437192cfe9539dff75b0bb9
#
_entry.id   9ce64466a437192cfe9539dff75b0bb9
#
_cell.length_a   1.000
_cell.length_b   1.000
_cell.length_c   1.000
_cell.angle_alpha   90.00
_cell.angle_beta   90.00
_cell.angle_gamma   90.00
#
_symmetry.space_group_name_H-M   'P 1'
#
loop_
_entity.id
_entity.type
_entity.pdbx_description
1 polymer ?
#
loop_
_entity_poly.entity_id
_entity_poly.type
_entity_poly.pdbx_seq_one_letter_code
_entity_poly.pdbx_strand_id
1 'polypeptide(L)'
;MSDASEPPRAGRSGAPGDGASPASLRARPSVTSRFRHPHAEAPGPERGGAGPRSLLEKDPLWYKDAVIYQLHVKSFADSDGDGRGDFPALTSKLDYLQELGVTALWILPFYPSPLKDDGYDIADYWSVNPTYGTLEDFRTFLGEAHKRGLRVITELVINHTSDQHPWFQRARRAPKGSPERDFYVWSDDPERYGETRIIFKDYEPSNWTWDPVAEQYFWHRFFHHQPDLNFDNPEVHEKLFEVLDYWLEMGVDGLRLDAIPYLYEREGTNCENLPETHAFLKKLRAHVDERFEDRMLLAEANQWPEDAAEYFGDGDECH
;
A
#
# COMPACT_ATOMS: atom_id res chain seq x y z
N MET A 1 1.05 -62.33 -32.03
CA MET A 1 2.46 -62.69 -32.13
C MET A 1 3.17 -61.65 -31.31
N SER A 2 3.34 -61.90 -30.04
CA SER A 2 4.48 -62.46 -29.27
C SER A 2 5.69 -61.56 -29.47
N ASP A 3 6.33 -61.00 -28.49
CA ASP A 3 6.81 -61.64 -27.27
C ASP A 3 7.23 -60.64 -26.21
N ALA A 4 7.11 -61.05 -24.97
CA ALA A 4 7.54 -60.41 -23.74
C ALA A 4 9.05 -60.65 -23.50
N SER A 5 9.69 -59.81 -22.68
CA SER A 5 10.60 -60.31 -21.65
C SER A 5 11.04 -59.21 -20.67
N GLU A 6 10.71 -59.42 -19.42
CA GLU A 6 11.19 -58.82 -18.18
C GLU A 6 12.35 -59.69 -17.63
N PRO A 7 12.95 -59.41 -16.45
CA PRO A 7 14.20 -58.69 -16.09
C PRO A 7 15.31 -59.63 -15.56
N PRO A 8 16.33 -59.17 -14.86
CA PRO A 8 16.59 -59.76 -13.55
C PRO A 8 17.02 -58.82 -12.41
N ARG A 9 16.72 -59.33 -11.23
CA ARG A 9 16.93 -58.84 -9.88
C ARG A 9 18.37 -59.07 -9.34
N ALA A 10 18.67 -58.23 -8.32
CA ALA A 10 19.28 -58.58 -7.05
C ALA A 10 20.81 -58.43 -6.84
N GLY A 11 21.14 -57.76 -5.75
CA GLY A 11 22.41 -57.83 -5.05
C GLY A 11 22.39 -56.98 -3.79
N ARG A 12 22.24 -57.65 -2.62
CA ARG A 12 22.30 -57.09 -1.26
C ARG A 12 23.75 -56.83 -0.82
N SER A 13 23.99 -55.84 0.05
CA SER A 13 24.50 -55.96 1.43
C SER A 13 25.48 -54.85 1.80
N GLY A 14 25.32 -54.34 3.05
CA GLY A 14 26.41 -53.80 3.84
C GLY A 14 26.13 -52.46 4.54
N ALA A 15 25.60 -52.51 5.76
CA ALA A 15 25.86 -51.51 6.80
C ALA A 15 26.99 -52.08 7.70
N PRO A 16 27.63 -51.38 8.65
CA PRO A 16 27.22 -50.16 9.39
C PRO A 16 28.39 -49.15 9.62
N GLY A 17 28.12 -48.04 10.29
CA GLY A 17 29.16 -47.35 11.07
C GLY A 17 28.99 -45.84 11.23
N ASP A 18 28.49 -45.48 12.39
CA ASP A 18 28.93 -44.40 13.29
C ASP A 18 28.83 -42.91 12.92
N GLY A 19 28.00 -42.23 13.67
CA GLY A 19 28.36 -41.13 14.56
C GLY A 19 28.78 -39.80 13.96
N ALA A 20 27.79 -38.87 13.77
CA ALA A 20 28.13 -37.46 13.89
C ALA A 20 26.93 -36.69 14.49
N SER A 21 27.20 -36.09 15.61
CA SER A 21 26.41 -35.21 16.44
C SER A 21 25.85 -34.01 15.63
N PRO A 22 24.69 -33.44 15.98
CA PRO A 22 24.11 -32.33 15.24
C PRO A 22 24.91 -31.06 15.46
N ALA A 23 25.45 -30.52 14.36
CA ALA A 23 26.07 -29.21 14.37
C ALA A 23 24.99 -28.13 14.62
N SER A 24 25.25 -27.33 15.64
CA SER A 24 24.49 -26.18 16.06
C SER A 24 24.08 -25.30 14.88
N LEU A 25 22.77 -25.11 14.71
CA LEU A 25 22.19 -24.05 13.92
C LEU A 25 22.63 -22.69 14.50
N ARG A 26 23.67 -22.11 13.94
CA ARG A 26 23.99 -20.72 14.18
C ARG A 26 22.85 -19.88 13.54
N ALA A 27 22.16 -19.14 14.40
CA ALA A 27 21.23 -18.10 14.00
C ALA A 27 21.92 -17.17 12.98
N ARG A 28 21.30 -17.01 11.81
CA ARG A 28 21.70 -15.98 10.85
C ARG A 28 21.41 -14.63 11.51
N PRO A 29 22.31 -13.65 11.43
CA PRO A 29 21.99 -12.30 11.90
C PRO A 29 20.82 -11.76 11.07
N SER A 30 19.81 -11.23 11.76
CA SER A 30 18.72 -10.49 11.15
C SER A 30 19.30 -9.36 10.29
N VAL A 31 19.00 -9.34 9.02
CA VAL A 31 19.33 -8.24 8.11
C VAL A 31 18.33 -7.11 8.39
N THR A 32 18.47 -6.48 9.55
CA THR A 32 17.74 -5.26 9.85
C THR A 32 18.40 -4.11 9.10
N SER A 33 17.60 -3.44 8.27
CA SER A 33 17.80 -2.06 7.83
C SER A 33 18.92 -1.83 6.82
N ARG A 34 18.67 -2.13 5.53
CA ARG A 34 19.44 -1.53 4.42
C ARG A 34 18.70 -0.40 3.68
N PHE A 35 17.46 -0.12 4.05
CA PHE A 35 16.67 0.97 3.45
C PHE A 35 16.60 2.18 4.38
N ARG A 36 17.76 2.69 4.85
CA ARG A 36 17.78 4.01 5.45
C ARG A 36 17.73 5.06 4.35
N HIS A 37 16.67 5.87 4.36
CA HIS A 37 16.64 7.11 3.59
C HIS A 37 17.83 7.98 3.99
N PRO A 38 18.53 8.63 3.03
CA PRO A 38 19.51 9.68 3.35
C PRO A 38 18.85 11.00 3.78
N HIS A 39 17.52 11.06 3.88
CA HIS A 39 16.80 12.24 4.36
C HIS A 39 16.12 11.95 5.68
N ALA A 40 16.67 12.58 6.71
CA ALA A 40 16.14 12.83 8.05
C ALA A 40 15.54 11.61 8.77
N GLU A 41 16.15 11.25 9.86
CA GLU A 41 15.41 10.68 10.97
C GLU A 41 14.16 11.52 11.14
N ALA A 42 12.96 10.88 11.02
CA ALA A 42 11.72 11.54 11.36
C ALA A 42 11.91 12.11 12.77
N PRO A 43 11.69 13.39 13.02
CA PRO A 43 11.73 13.92 14.38
C PRO A 43 10.68 13.13 15.14
N GLY A 44 11.13 12.37 16.14
CA GLY A 44 10.23 11.70 17.06
C GLY A 44 9.22 12.70 17.59
N PRO A 45 7.97 12.30 17.92
CA PRO A 45 6.98 13.23 18.41
C PRO A 45 7.54 13.92 19.63
N GLU A 46 7.75 15.22 19.54
CA GLU A 46 8.07 16.04 20.71
C GLU A 46 6.92 15.87 21.70
N ARG A 47 7.22 15.29 22.87
CA ARG A 47 6.30 15.24 23.99
C ARG A 47 6.13 16.66 24.54
N GLY A 48 5.31 17.46 23.88
CA GLY A 48 5.08 18.84 24.21
C GLY A 48 3.59 19.14 24.33
N GLY A 49 3.15 19.44 25.55
CA GLY A 49 2.00 20.26 25.86
C GLY A 49 0.63 19.67 25.48
N ALA A 50 -0.28 19.56 26.43
CA ALA A 50 -1.69 19.28 26.18
C ALA A 50 -2.26 20.32 25.20
N GLY A 51 -2.33 19.98 23.92
CA GLY A 51 -3.08 20.72 22.92
C GLY A 51 -4.57 20.75 23.28
N PRO A 52 -5.38 21.63 22.68
CA PRO A 52 -6.81 21.68 22.93
C PRO A 52 -7.42 20.29 22.71
N ARG A 53 -8.25 19.84 23.66
CA ARG A 53 -8.89 18.52 23.59
C ARG A 53 -9.67 18.43 22.29
N SER A 54 -9.42 17.38 21.52
CA SER A 54 -10.25 16.98 20.38
C SER A 54 -11.71 16.87 20.82
N LEU A 55 -12.63 17.37 20.01
CA LEU A 55 -14.08 17.14 20.23
C LEU A 55 -14.50 15.75 19.74
N LEU A 56 -13.61 15.00 19.13
CA LEU A 56 -13.89 13.63 18.72
C LEU A 56 -14.10 12.75 19.95
N GLU A 57 -15.28 12.18 20.05
CA GLU A 57 -15.57 11.14 21.02
C GLU A 57 -14.90 9.83 20.59
N LYS A 58 -14.43 9.04 21.56
CA LYS A 58 -13.98 7.69 21.31
C LYS A 58 -15.17 6.83 20.91
N ASP A 59 -15.15 6.34 19.68
CA ASP A 59 -16.17 5.45 19.14
C ASP A 59 -15.54 4.54 18.08
N PRO A 60 -15.31 3.26 18.37
CA PRO A 60 -14.72 2.34 17.40
C PRO A 60 -15.63 2.02 16.22
N LEU A 61 -16.91 2.40 16.29
CA LEU A 61 -17.91 2.16 15.25
C LEU A 61 -18.35 3.44 14.53
N TRP A 62 -17.62 4.54 14.73
CA TRP A 62 -17.95 5.84 14.16
C TRP A 62 -18.25 5.83 12.65
N TYR A 63 -17.58 4.93 11.91
CA TYR A 63 -17.73 4.82 10.47
C TYR A 63 -19.13 4.31 10.04
N LYS A 64 -19.88 3.62 10.94
CA LYS A 64 -21.20 3.10 10.62
C LYS A 64 -22.26 4.19 10.46
N ASP A 65 -22.08 5.29 11.19
CA ASP A 65 -23.00 6.44 11.16
C ASP A 65 -22.36 7.65 10.43
N ALA A 66 -21.16 7.48 9.87
CA ALA A 66 -20.44 8.56 9.21
C ALA A 66 -21.12 9.01 7.91
N VAL A 67 -21.21 10.32 7.75
CA VAL A 67 -21.47 10.97 6.45
C VAL A 67 -20.13 11.43 5.92
N ILE A 68 -19.60 10.68 4.96
CA ILE A 68 -18.25 10.90 4.41
C ILE A 68 -18.35 11.84 3.20
N TYR A 69 -17.60 12.94 3.22
CA TYR A 69 -17.44 13.86 2.11
C TYR A 69 -16.07 13.66 1.46
N GLN A 70 -16.08 13.16 0.22
CA GLN A 70 -14.87 13.00 -0.59
C GLN A 70 -14.52 14.32 -1.27
N LEU A 71 -13.24 14.70 -1.21
CA LEU A 71 -12.74 15.87 -1.91
C LEU A 71 -11.29 15.71 -2.37
N HIS A 72 -10.94 16.42 -3.44
CA HIS A 72 -9.58 16.61 -3.86
C HIS A 72 -9.10 18.02 -3.46
N VAL A 73 -7.98 18.12 -2.74
CA VAL A 73 -7.42 19.41 -2.27
C VAL A 73 -7.30 20.40 -3.42
N LYS A 74 -6.72 19.97 -4.57
CA LYS A 74 -6.45 20.82 -5.74
C LYS A 74 -7.68 21.56 -6.32
N SER A 75 -8.89 21.05 -6.08
CA SER A 75 -10.11 21.57 -6.71
C SER A 75 -11.11 22.15 -5.73
N PHE A 76 -10.79 22.18 -4.42
CA PHE A 76 -11.77 22.57 -3.40
C PHE A 76 -11.72 24.07 -3.07
N ALA A 77 -10.56 24.59 -2.68
CA ALA A 77 -10.36 26.01 -2.38
C ALA A 77 -8.89 26.39 -2.53
N ASP A 78 -8.63 27.60 -3.01
CA ASP A 78 -7.33 28.16 -3.35
C ASP A 78 -7.09 29.39 -2.47
N SER A 79 -5.97 29.45 -1.74
CA SER A 79 -5.65 30.54 -0.81
C SER A 79 -4.71 31.60 -1.37
N ASP A 80 -3.91 31.26 -2.38
CA ASP A 80 -2.88 32.14 -2.94
C ASP A 80 -3.20 32.64 -4.36
N GLY A 81 -4.25 32.12 -5.00
CA GLY A 81 -4.73 32.56 -6.29
C GLY A 81 -3.96 31.99 -7.48
N ASP A 82 -3.25 30.88 -7.30
CA ASP A 82 -2.50 30.21 -8.37
C ASP A 82 -3.40 29.32 -9.26
N GLY A 83 -4.68 29.17 -8.89
CA GLY A 83 -5.66 28.35 -9.59
C GLY A 83 -5.67 26.89 -9.14
N ARG A 84 -4.99 26.55 -8.07
CA ARG A 84 -4.97 25.23 -7.46
C ARG A 84 -5.35 25.31 -6.00
N GLY A 85 -6.14 24.34 -5.53
CA GLY A 85 -6.51 24.28 -4.13
C GLY A 85 -5.34 23.84 -3.26
N ASP A 86 -5.37 24.26 -1.99
CA ASP A 86 -4.36 23.99 -1.00
C ASP A 86 -4.95 23.72 0.40
N PHE A 87 -4.13 23.17 1.31
CA PHE A 87 -4.56 22.88 2.69
C PHE A 87 -4.91 24.12 3.51
N PRO A 88 -4.21 25.26 3.41
CA PRO A 88 -4.61 26.49 4.07
C PRO A 88 -6.05 26.93 3.70
N ALA A 89 -6.38 26.91 2.40
CA ALA A 89 -7.73 27.25 1.95
C ALA A 89 -8.76 26.21 2.40
N LEU A 90 -8.44 24.91 2.27
CA LEU A 90 -9.31 23.83 2.75
C LEU A 90 -9.59 23.98 4.25
N THR A 91 -8.57 24.30 5.05
CA THR A 91 -8.70 24.57 6.49
C THR A 91 -9.70 25.71 6.76
N SER A 92 -9.65 26.77 5.96
CA SER A 92 -10.58 27.91 6.07
C SER A 92 -12.04 27.56 5.75
N LYS A 93 -12.29 26.41 5.12
CA LYS A 93 -13.62 25.93 4.71
C LYS A 93 -14.20 24.86 5.64
N LEU A 94 -13.51 24.50 6.72
CA LEU A 94 -13.97 23.46 7.64
C LEU A 94 -15.29 23.81 8.32
N ASP A 95 -15.58 25.09 8.62
CA ASP A 95 -16.86 25.51 9.17
C ASP A 95 -18.02 25.23 8.19
N TYR A 96 -17.82 25.52 6.89
CA TYR A 96 -18.78 25.18 5.85
C TYR A 96 -19.06 23.66 5.78
N LEU A 97 -18.00 22.83 5.85
CA LEU A 97 -18.13 21.38 5.82
C LEU A 97 -18.87 20.85 7.08
N GLN A 98 -18.58 21.43 8.25
CA GLN A 98 -19.30 21.12 9.48
C GLN A 98 -20.78 21.51 9.40
N GLU A 99 -21.10 22.72 8.91
CA GLU A 99 -22.48 23.22 8.71
C GLU A 99 -23.26 22.38 7.69
N LEU A 100 -22.57 21.79 6.70
CA LEU A 100 -23.17 20.86 5.74
C LEU A 100 -23.65 19.55 6.42
N GLY A 101 -23.17 19.26 7.63
CA GLY A 101 -23.57 18.09 8.42
C GLY A 101 -22.78 16.82 8.10
N VAL A 102 -21.65 16.92 7.42
CA VAL A 102 -20.74 15.79 7.24
C VAL A 102 -19.96 15.52 8.53
N THR A 103 -19.56 14.28 8.74
CA THR A 103 -18.85 13.86 9.96
C THR A 103 -17.46 13.35 9.70
N ALA A 104 -17.12 13.05 8.42
CA ALA A 104 -15.80 12.63 8.01
C ALA A 104 -15.44 13.22 6.63
N LEU A 105 -14.16 13.52 6.45
CA LEU A 105 -13.60 14.01 5.19
C LEU A 105 -12.68 12.93 4.63
N TRP A 106 -12.93 12.50 3.41
CA TRP A 106 -12.03 11.63 2.67
C TRP A 106 -11.25 12.47 1.67
N ILE A 107 -9.95 12.62 1.93
CA ILE A 107 -9.04 13.41 1.13
C ILE A 107 -8.36 12.51 0.10
N LEU A 108 -8.58 12.82 -1.19
CA LEU A 108 -7.91 12.14 -2.31
C LEU A 108 -6.39 12.38 -2.26
N PRO A 109 -5.57 11.59 -2.98
CA PRO A 109 -4.12 11.61 -2.83
C PRO A 109 -3.54 13.02 -2.92
N PHE A 110 -2.78 13.39 -1.91
CA PHE A 110 -2.12 14.70 -1.80
C PHE A 110 -0.60 14.61 -1.64
N TYR A 111 -0.05 13.42 -1.78
CA TYR A 111 1.37 13.11 -1.70
C TYR A 111 2.13 13.66 -2.90
N PRO A 112 3.47 13.87 -2.81
CA PRO A 112 4.29 14.15 -3.97
C PRO A 112 4.10 13.10 -5.06
N SER A 113 3.76 13.59 -6.25
CA SER A 113 3.43 12.79 -7.41
C SER A 113 3.74 13.57 -8.68
N PRO A 114 4.13 12.93 -9.78
CA PRO A 114 4.16 13.55 -11.09
C PRO A 114 2.77 13.89 -11.64
N LEU A 115 1.71 13.51 -10.93
CA LEU A 115 0.29 13.79 -11.26
C LEU A 115 -0.15 13.27 -12.63
N LYS A 116 0.42 12.18 -13.09
CA LYS A 116 0.01 11.50 -14.32
C LYS A 116 -1.31 10.75 -14.14
N ASP A 117 -1.63 10.39 -12.90
CA ASP A 117 -2.89 9.77 -12.47
C ASP A 117 -3.44 10.46 -11.21
N ASP A 118 -3.53 11.79 -11.29
CA ASP A 118 -4.16 12.66 -10.28
C ASP A 118 -3.67 12.44 -8.83
N GLY A 119 -2.46 11.90 -8.65
CA GLY A 119 -1.84 11.66 -7.36
C GLY A 119 -1.81 10.20 -6.93
N TYR A 120 -2.51 9.29 -7.61
CA TYR A 120 -2.41 7.84 -7.36
C TYR A 120 -1.06 7.26 -7.78
N ASP A 121 -0.28 7.96 -8.60
CA ASP A 121 1.12 7.68 -8.92
C ASP A 121 2.06 8.32 -7.89
N ILE A 122 2.12 7.77 -6.67
CA ILE A 122 2.83 8.33 -5.52
C ILE A 122 4.35 8.19 -5.70
N ALA A 123 5.08 9.31 -5.55
CA ALA A 123 6.54 9.35 -5.59
C ALA A 123 7.19 9.46 -4.20
N ASP A 124 6.45 9.86 -3.17
CA ASP A 124 6.89 9.94 -1.79
C ASP A 124 5.69 9.82 -0.85
N TYR A 125 5.69 8.83 0.04
CA TYR A 125 4.58 8.60 0.98
C TYR A 125 4.64 9.46 2.26
N TRP A 126 5.75 10.20 2.49
CA TRP A 126 6.06 10.79 3.79
C TRP A 126 5.83 12.30 3.85
N SER A 127 5.41 12.90 2.75
CA SER A 127 5.25 14.35 2.65
C SER A 127 3.98 14.75 1.88
N VAL A 128 3.72 16.04 1.87
CA VAL A 128 2.63 16.66 1.11
C VAL A 128 3.18 17.19 -0.20
N ASN A 129 2.44 17.06 -1.29
CA ASN A 129 2.79 17.68 -2.56
C ASN A 129 2.92 19.20 -2.37
N PRO A 130 4.08 19.80 -2.72
CA PRO A 130 4.33 21.23 -2.50
C PRO A 130 3.27 22.15 -3.11
N THR A 131 2.54 21.67 -4.13
CA THR A 131 1.43 22.42 -4.75
C THR A 131 0.25 22.60 -3.79
N TYR A 132 0.08 21.68 -2.83
CA TYR A 132 -1.05 21.69 -1.89
C TYR A 132 -0.68 22.26 -0.51
N GLY A 133 0.59 22.61 -0.31
CA GLY A 133 1.14 23.14 0.94
C GLY A 133 2.22 22.26 1.53
N THR A 134 2.39 22.34 2.83
CA THR A 134 3.41 21.62 3.61
C THR A 134 2.80 20.57 4.51
N LEU A 135 3.65 19.71 5.08
CA LEU A 135 3.20 18.75 6.11
C LEU A 135 2.63 19.45 7.35
N GLU A 136 3.12 20.67 7.68
CA GLU A 136 2.60 21.47 8.79
C GLU A 136 1.21 22.03 8.47
N ASP A 137 0.94 22.40 7.22
CA ASP A 137 -0.40 22.80 6.78
C ASP A 137 -1.38 21.63 6.89
N PHE A 138 -0.97 20.42 6.53
CA PHE A 138 -1.77 19.20 6.74
C PHE A 138 -2.04 18.95 8.23
N ARG A 139 -1.02 19.07 9.11
CA ARG A 139 -1.21 18.91 10.56
C ARG A 139 -2.19 19.93 11.12
N THR A 140 -2.07 21.18 10.66
CA THR A 140 -2.99 22.25 11.01
C THR A 140 -4.42 21.92 10.58
N PHE A 141 -4.60 21.50 9.33
CA PHE A 141 -5.89 21.04 8.79
C PHE A 141 -6.48 19.92 9.64
N LEU A 142 -5.69 18.87 9.93
CA LEU A 142 -6.13 17.72 10.72
C LEU A 142 -6.59 18.14 12.12
N GLY A 143 -5.78 18.97 12.80
CA GLY A 143 -6.12 19.48 14.12
C GLY A 143 -7.38 20.37 14.14
N GLU A 144 -7.56 21.20 13.12
CA GLU A 144 -8.75 22.05 12.97
C GLU A 144 -10.01 21.25 12.60
N ALA A 145 -9.88 20.18 11.80
CA ALA A 145 -10.96 19.24 11.52
C ALA A 145 -11.42 18.54 12.81
N HIS A 146 -10.48 18.02 13.59
CA HIS A 146 -10.77 17.35 14.88
C HIS A 146 -11.42 18.27 15.91
N LYS A 147 -11.04 19.56 15.96
CA LYS A 147 -11.72 20.55 16.84
C LYS A 147 -13.18 20.74 16.49
N ARG A 148 -13.57 20.46 15.24
CA ARG A 148 -14.96 20.56 14.74
C ARG A 148 -15.72 19.23 14.78
N GLY A 149 -15.09 18.18 15.32
CA GLY A 149 -15.68 16.84 15.34
C GLY A 149 -15.65 16.14 13.98
N LEU A 150 -14.88 16.63 13.02
CA LEU A 150 -14.69 16.02 11.71
C LEU A 150 -13.53 15.02 11.74
N ARG A 151 -13.79 13.79 11.33
CA ARG A 151 -12.74 12.78 11.14
C ARG A 151 -12.10 12.93 9.77
N VAL A 152 -10.87 12.46 9.63
CA VAL A 152 -10.12 12.56 8.38
C VAL A 152 -9.66 11.19 7.92
N ILE A 153 -10.02 10.85 6.68
CA ILE A 153 -9.61 9.64 5.98
C ILE A 153 -8.66 10.07 4.86
N THR A 154 -7.50 9.42 4.75
CA THR A 154 -6.57 9.65 3.64
C THR A 154 -6.41 8.40 2.80
N GLU A 155 -5.84 8.55 1.61
CA GLU A 155 -5.54 7.43 0.74
C GLU A 155 -4.31 6.65 1.24
N LEU A 156 -4.35 5.35 1.07
CA LEU A 156 -3.18 4.49 1.17
C LEU A 156 -3.09 3.63 -0.11
N VAL A 157 -2.37 4.13 -1.09
CA VAL A 157 -2.11 3.42 -2.34
C VAL A 157 -0.99 2.43 -2.11
N ILE A 158 -1.33 1.14 -2.02
CA ILE A 158 -0.37 0.08 -1.68
C ILE A 158 -0.06 -0.86 -2.85
N ASN A 159 -0.90 -0.92 -3.88
CA ASN A 159 -0.70 -1.82 -5.01
C ASN A 159 0.55 -1.44 -5.83
N HIS A 160 0.78 -0.17 -6.04
CA HIS A 160 1.82 0.36 -6.92
C HIS A 160 2.40 1.67 -6.41
N THR A 161 3.46 2.12 -7.06
CA THR A 161 4.01 3.48 -6.86
C THR A 161 4.16 4.17 -8.21
N SER A 162 4.50 5.45 -8.20
CA SER A 162 5.04 6.10 -9.42
C SER A 162 6.33 5.42 -9.87
N ASP A 163 6.56 5.43 -11.19
CA ASP A 163 7.86 5.09 -11.77
C ASP A 163 9.00 6.02 -11.28
N GLN A 164 8.64 7.17 -10.71
CA GLN A 164 9.60 8.13 -10.12
C GLN A 164 9.88 7.88 -8.64
N HIS A 165 9.15 6.95 -8.00
CA HIS A 165 9.38 6.63 -6.60
C HIS A 165 10.82 6.12 -6.38
N PRO A 166 11.52 6.56 -5.31
CA PRO A 166 12.88 6.11 -5.01
C PRO A 166 13.04 4.59 -4.92
N TRP A 167 12.01 3.87 -4.49
CA TRP A 167 12.02 2.41 -4.46
C TRP A 167 12.13 1.82 -5.86
N PHE A 168 11.31 2.28 -6.81
CA PHE A 168 11.39 1.81 -8.20
C PHE A 168 12.70 2.21 -8.86
N GLN A 169 13.15 3.45 -8.63
CA GLN A 169 14.41 3.95 -9.19
C GLN A 169 15.65 3.18 -8.68
N ARG A 170 15.60 2.62 -7.47
CA ARG A 170 16.61 1.67 -6.97
C ARG A 170 16.43 0.28 -7.58
N ALA A 171 15.21 -0.26 -7.56
CA ALA A 171 14.91 -1.59 -8.08
C ALA A 171 15.35 -1.76 -9.53
N ARG A 172 15.03 -0.81 -10.41
CA ARG A 172 15.39 -0.88 -11.84
C ARG A 172 16.90 -0.87 -12.11
N ARG A 173 17.70 -0.35 -11.15
CA ARG A 173 19.18 -0.30 -11.26
C ARG A 173 19.88 -1.41 -10.47
N ALA A 174 19.15 -2.12 -9.65
CA ALA A 174 19.68 -3.21 -8.84
C ALA A 174 19.94 -4.47 -9.71
N PRO A 175 20.88 -5.34 -9.34
CA PRO A 175 21.09 -6.60 -10.02
C PRO A 175 19.82 -7.47 -10.01
N LYS A 176 19.58 -8.18 -11.10
CA LYS A 176 18.49 -9.16 -11.18
C LYS A 176 18.60 -10.19 -10.06
N GLY A 177 17.49 -10.45 -9.36
CA GLY A 177 17.41 -11.36 -8.22
C GLY A 177 17.99 -10.80 -6.91
N SER A 178 18.35 -9.51 -6.86
CA SER A 178 18.70 -8.85 -5.60
C SER A 178 17.45 -8.47 -4.80
N PRO A 179 17.53 -8.32 -3.47
CA PRO A 179 16.41 -7.87 -2.64
C PRO A 179 15.82 -6.53 -3.10
N GLU A 180 16.68 -5.61 -3.54
CA GLU A 180 16.24 -4.31 -4.05
C GLU A 180 15.45 -4.44 -5.36
N ARG A 181 15.86 -5.38 -6.27
CA ARG A 181 15.12 -5.67 -7.51
C ARG A 181 13.78 -6.29 -7.19
N ASP A 182 13.73 -7.18 -6.22
CA ASP A 182 12.56 -7.96 -5.83
C ASP A 182 11.49 -7.14 -5.08
N PHE A 183 11.70 -5.85 -4.96
CA PHE A 183 10.70 -4.93 -4.38
C PHE A 183 9.51 -4.68 -5.31
N TYR A 184 9.67 -4.92 -6.60
CA TYR A 184 8.63 -4.86 -7.64
C TYR A 184 8.54 -6.17 -8.40
N VAL A 185 7.47 -6.34 -9.17
CA VAL A 185 7.22 -7.56 -9.93
C VAL A 185 7.92 -7.48 -11.30
N TRP A 186 8.83 -8.41 -11.57
CA TRP A 186 9.64 -8.46 -12.79
C TRP A 186 9.56 -9.81 -13.49
N SER A 187 9.67 -9.81 -14.83
CA SER A 187 9.77 -11.03 -15.64
C SER A 187 10.66 -10.82 -16.86
N ASP A 188 11.30 -11.91 -17.32
CA ASP A 188 11.93 -11.96 -18.64
C ASP A 188 10.91 -12.31 -19.74
N ASP A 189 9.78 -12.86 -19.35
CA ASP A 189 8.70 -13.29 -20.22
C ASP A 189 7.49 -12.34 -20.07
N PRO A 190 7.12 -11.58 -21.12
CA PRO A 190 5.97 -10.69 -21.09
C PRO A 190 4.61 -11.42 -21.24
N GLU A 191 4.62 -12.73 -21.45
CA GLU A 191 3.39 -13.54 -21.55
C GLU A 191 2.95 -14.11 -20.20
N ARG A 192 3.75 -13.93 -19.12
CA ARG A 192 3.35 -14.34 -17.77
C ARG A 192 2.05 -13.68 -17.38
N TYR A 193 1.23 -14.40 -16.60
CA TYR A 193 -0.08 -13.94 -16.14
C TYR A 193 -1.02 -13.56 -17.29
N GLY A 194 -0.92 -14.27 -18.41
CA GLY A 194 -1.64 -13.98 -19.67
C GLY A 194 -3.16 -14.02 -19.56
N GLU A 195 -3.72 -14.64 -18.50
CA GLU A 195 -5.16 -14.67 -18.22
C GLU A 195 -5.66 -13.38 -17.54
N THR A 196 -4.74 -12.50 -17.12
CA THR A 196 -5.06 -11.27 -16.43
C THR A 196 -5.53 -10.19 -17.40
N ARG A 197 -6.75 -9.70 -17.20
CA ARG A 197 -7.28 -8.61 -18.04
C ARG A 197 -6.46 -7.33 -17.91
N ILE A 198 -6.37 -6.56 -18.99
CA ILE A 198 -5.85 -5.19 -18.97
C ILE A 198 -6.98 -4.26 -18.54
N ILE A 199 -6.80 -3.52 -17.45
CA ILE A 199 -7.82 -2.62 -16.90
C ILE A 199 -8.00 -1.41 -17.83
N PHE A 200 -6.93 -0.74 -18.19
CA PHE A 200 -6.94 0.45 -19.05
C PHE A 200 -6.65 0.10 -20.53
N LYS A 201 -7.41 -0.83 -21.07
CA LYS A 201 -7.20 -1.40 -22.42
C LYS A 201 -7.12 -0.35 -23.55
N ASP A 202 -7.73 0.83 -23.36
CA ASP A 202 -7.68 1.91 -24.34
C ASP A 202 -6.34 2.67 -24.33
N TYR A 203 -5.53 2.49 -23.28
CA TYR A 203 -4.26 3.19 -23.06
C TYR A 203 -3.07 2.24 -23.01
N GLU A 204 -3.26 1.04 -22.47
CA GLU A 204 -2.19 0.07 -22.24
C GLU A 204 -2.36 -1.17 -23.13
N PRO A 205 -1.34 -1.56 -23.89
CA PRO A 205 -1.39 -2.76 -24.74
C PRO A 205 -1.11 -4.05 -23.96
N SER A 206 -0.51 -3.95 -22.77
CA SER A 206 -0.07 -5.07 -21.92
C SER A 206 -0.04 -4.64 -20.46
N ASN A 207 -0.10 -5.60 -19.53
CA ASN A 207 0.24 -5.37 -18.11
C ASN A 207 1.78 -5.44 -17.87
N TRP A 208 2.57 -5.67 -18.91
CA TRP A 208 4.03 -5.71 -18.85
C TRP A 208 4.64 -4.59 -19.71
N THR A 209 5.62 -3.89 -19.13
CA THR A 209 6.40 -2.87 -19.85
C THR A 209 7.89 -3.16 -19.74
N TRP A 210 8.60 -3.10 -20.88
CA TRP A 210 10.05 -3.27 -20.90
C TRP A 210 10.76 -2.07 -20.28
N ASP A 211 11.63 -2.33 -19.30
CA ASP A 211 12.53 -1.33 -18.74
C ASP A 211 13.94 -1.49 -19.31
N PRO A 212 14.44 -0.53 -20.09
CA PRO A 212 15.77 -0.63 -20.69
C PRO A 212 16.93 -0.50 -19.70
N VAL A 213 16.68 0.01 -18.48
CA VAL A 213 17.69 0.11 -17.41
C VAL A 213 17.80 -1.20 -16.65
N ALA A 214 16.66 -1.82 -16.37
CA ALA A 214 16.58 -3.11 -15.72
C ALA A 214 16.88 -4.28 -16.66
N GLU A 215 16.74 -4.07 -17.98
CA GLU A 215 16.76 -5.10 -19.01
C GLU A 215 15.79 -6.25 -18.67
N GLN A 216 14.60 -5.88 -18.19
CA GLN A 216 13.50 -6.78 -17.84
C GLN A 216 12.15 -6.08 -18.03
N TYR A 217 11.09 -6.87 -18.12
CA TYR A 217 9.72 -6.37 -18.04
C TYR A 217 9.34 -6.20 -16.57
N PHE A 218 8.67 -5.07 -16.22
CA PHE A 218 8.01 -4.90 -14.95
C PHE A 218 6.49 -4.99 -15.13
N TRP A 219 5.83 -5.49 -14.13
CA TRP A 219 4.38 -5.59 -14.06
C TRP A 219 3.75 -4.28 -13.64
N HIS A 220 2.61 -3.95 -14.22
CA HIS A 220 1.74 -2.87 -13.81
C HIS A 220 0.29 -3.24 -14.09
N ARG A 221 -0.54 -3.17 -13.07
CA ARG A 221 -1.96 -3.49 -13.23
C ARG A 221 -2.74 -2.34 -13.86
N PHE A 222 -2.25 -1.13 -13.65
CA PHE A 222 -2.81 0.13 -14.15
C PHE A 222 -1.93 0.71 -15.26
N PHE A 223 -1.52 1.97 -15.18
CA PHE A 223 -0.67 2.56 -16.20
C PHE A 223 0.79 2.09 -16.12
N HIS A 224 1.49 2.09 -17.26
CA HIS A 224 2.92 1.73 -17.32
C HIS A 224 3.83 2.61 -16.45
N HIS A 225 3.37 3.77 -16.00
CA HIS A 225 4.10 4.62 -15.05
C HIS A 225 3.77 4.33 -13.57
N GLN A 226 3.02 3.26 -13.31
CA GLN A 226 2.61 2.80 -11.98
C GLN A 226 3.03 1.34 -11.78
N PRO A 227 4.36 1.07 -11.61
CA PRO A 227 4.85 -0.29 -11.39
C PRO A 227 4.31 -0.88 -10.08
N ASP A 228 3.88 -2.13 -10.13
CA ASP A 228 3.28 -2.82 -8.99
C ASP A 228 4.36 -3.34 -8.02
N LEU A 229 4.07 -3.17 -6.74
CA LEU A 229 4.89 -3.68 -5.64
C LEU A 229 4.77 -5.21 -5.56
N ASN A 230 5.86 -5.87 -5.22
CA ASN A 230 5.90 -7.32 -5.07
C ASN A 230 5.45 -7.75 -3.67
N PHE A 231 4.20 -8.14 -3.51
CA PHE A 231 3.64 -8.58 -2.24
C PHE A 231 4.14 -9.95 -1.75
N ASP A 232 4.83 -10.71 -2.59
CA ASP A 232 5.55 -11.91 -2.14
C ASP A 232 6.82 -11.55 -1.35
N ASN A 233 7.27 -10.29 -1.43
CA ASN A 233 8.40 -9.80 -0.66
C ASN A 233 7.96 -9.23 0.70
N PRO A 234 8.35 -9.84 1.84
CA PRO A 234 7.95 -9.36 3.15
C PRO A 234 8.49 -7.96 3.49
N GLU A 235 9.59 -7.51 2.87
CA GLU A 235 10.10 -6.15 3.07
C GLU A 235 9.13 -5.09 2.52
N VAL A 236 8.34 -5.42 1.49
CA VAL A 236 7.27 -4.56 0.99
C VAL A 236 6.22 -4.36 2.07
N HIS A 237 5.77 -5.44 2.73
CA HIS A 237 4.80 -5.34 3.83
C HIS A 237 5.33 -4.46 4.97
N GLU A 238 6.59 -4.65 5.37
CA GLU A 238 7.22 -3.85 6.44
C GLU A 238 7.20 -2.36 6.08
N LYS A 239 7.57 -2.02 4.83
CA LYS A 239 7.57 -0.62 4.38
C LYS A 239 6.18 -0.01 4.29
N LEU A 240 5.20 -0.78 3.87
CA LEU A 240 3.80 -0.31 3.84
C LEU A 240 3.24 -0.11 5.26
N PHE A 241 3.61 -0.96 6.21
CA PHE A 241 3.25 -0.75 7.61
C PHE A 241 3.93 0.48 8.22
N GLU A 242 5.18 0.77 7.88
CA GLU A 242 5.84 2.02 8.29
C GLU A 242 5.07 3.26 7.76
N VAL A 243 4.61 3.22 6.50
CA VAL A 243 3.80 4.30 5.91
C VAL A 243 2.46 4.45 6.65
N LEU A 244 1.76 3.35 6.86
CA LEU A 244 0.49 3.30 7.58
C LEU A 244 0.65 3.88 9.00
N ASP A 245 1.63 3.39 9.75
CA ASP A 245 1.91 3.86 11.11
C ASP A 245 2.16 5.37 11.14
N TYR A 246 2.95 5.88 10.21
CA TYR A 246 3.28 7.31 10.13
C TYR A 246 2.02 8.20 10.06
N TRP A 247 1.05 7.85 9.21
CA TRP A 247 -0.16 8.65 9.06
C TRP A 247 -1.14 8.45 10.22
N LEU A 248 -1.27 7.22 10.73
CA LEU A 248 -2.13 6.95 11.89
C LEU A 248 -1.56 7.56 13.19
N GLU A 249 -0.24 7.56 13.39
CA GLU A 249 0.43 8.23 14.52
C GLU A 249 0.27 9.75 14.44
N MET A 250 0.21 10.32 13.23
CA MET A 250 -0.08 11.75 13.05
C MET A 250 -1.51 12.12 13.46
N GLY A 251 -2.42 11.15 13.51
CA GLY A 251 -3.80 11.31 13.97
C GLY A 251 -4.87 11.13 12.89
N VAL A 252 -4.51 10.66 11.70
CA VAL A 252 -5.49 10.30 10.64
C VAL A 252 -6.44 9.23 11.18
N ASP A 253 -7.75 9.39 10.98
CA ASP A 253 -8.78 8.53 11.58
C ASP A 253 -9.06 7.28 10.75
N GLY A 254 -8.76 7.31 9.46
CA GLY A 254 -8.96 6.18 8.58
C GLY A 254 -8.09 6.24 7.34
N LEU A 255 -7.87 5.09 6.73
CA LEU A 255 -7.14 4.94 5.48
C LEU A 255 -8.03 4.27 4.44
N ARG A 256 -8.17 4.88 3.27
CA ARG A 256 -8.79 4.22 2.14
C ARG A 256 -7.72 3.46 1.38
N LEU A 257 -7.90 2.16 1.28
CA LEU A 257 -6.99 1.24 0.62
C LEU A 257 -7.34 1.16 -0.86
N ASP A 258 -6.48 1.76 -1.68
CA ASP A 258 -6.64 1.79 -3.14
C ASP A 258 -6.31 0.43 -3.76
N ALA A 259 -7.13 0.01 -4.74
CA ALA A 259 -6.83 -1.09 -5.66
C ALA A 259 -6.48 -2.44 -4.98
N ILE A 260 -7.04 -2.73 -3.81
CA ILE A 260 -6.65 -3.92 -3.03
C ILE A 260 -6.99 -5.27 -3.67
N PRO A 261 -7.89 -5.44 -4.63
CA PRO A 261 -8.09 -6.73 -5.29
C PRO A 261 -6.88 -7.23 -6.07
N TYR A 262 -5.90 -6.40 -6.37
CA TYR A 262 -4.87 -6.63 -7.37
C TYR A 262 -3.45 -6.86 -6.81
N LEU A 263 -3.31 -7.07 -5.49
CA LEU A 263 -2.02 -7.06 -4.78
C LEU A 263 -1.08 -8.22 -5.13
N TYR A 264 -1.60 -9.33 -5.64
CA TYR A 264 -0.82 -10.53 -5.93
C TYR A 264 -1.02 -11.04 -7.34
N GLU A 265 0.03 -11.61 -7.94
CA GLU A 265 0.01 -12.25 -9.24
C GLU A 265 0.23 -13.76 -9.11
N ARG A 266 -0.63 -14.56 -9.78
CA ARG A 266 -0.52 -16.02 -9.82
C ARG A 266 -0.83 -16.53 -11.21
N GLU A 267 0.04 -17.43 -11.73
CA GLU A 267 -0.21 -18.11 -13.00
C GLU A 267 -1.53 -18.91 -12.96
N GLY A 268 -2.26 -18.89 -14.07
CA GLY A 268 -3.51 -19.59 -14.19
C GLY A 268 -4.68 -18.94 -13.44
N THR A 269 -4.52 -17.68 -13.04
CA THR A 269 -5.58 -16.89 -12.40
C THR A 269 -5.76 -15.54 -13.11
N ASN A 270 -6.83 -14.83 -12.76
CA ASN A 270 -7.04 -13.44 -13.21
C ASN A 270 -6.27 -12.41 -12.40
N CYS A 271 -5.48 -12.81 -11.39
CA CYS A 271 -4.76 -11.95 -10.44
C CYS A 271 -5.68 -10.96 -9.72
N GLU A 272 -6.88 -11.38 -9.36
CA GLU A 272 -7.86 -10.60 -8.62
C GLU A 272 -8.44 -11.43 -7.46
N ASN A 273 -8.68 -10.80 -6.31
CA ASN A 273 -9.32 -11.41 -5.14
C ASN A 273 -8.63 -12.70 -4.66
N LEU A 274 -7.31 -12.77 -4.74
CA LEU A 274 -6.59 -13.98 -4.37
C LEU A 274 -6.60 -14.20 -2.85
N PRO A 275 -6.54 -15.44 -2.37
CA PRO A 275 -6.50 -15.74 -0.93
C PRO A 275 -5.35 -15.05 -0.20
N GLU A 276 -4.23 -14.81 -0.88
CA GLU A 276 -3.07 -14.09 -0.34
C GLU A 276 -3.39 -12.61 -0.07
N THR A 277 -4.24 -11.99 -0.89
CA THR A 277 -4.73 -10.63 -0.67
C THR A 277 -5.50 -10.55 0.64
N HIS A 278 -6.46 -11.46 0.87
CA HIS A 278 -7.22 -11.52 2.12
C HIS A 278 -6.33 -11.82 3.33
N ALA A 279 -5.34 -12.71 3.18
CA ALA A 279 -4.38 -12.98 4.24
C ALA A 279 -3.54 -11.75 4.60
N PHE A 280 -3.14 -10.95 3.60
CA PHE A 280 -2.45 -9.69 3.83
C PHE A 280 -3.35 -8.66 4.53
N LEU A 281 -4.61 -8.51 4.12
CA LEU A 281 -5.56 -7.58 4.73
C LEU A 281 -5.84 -7.93 6.19
N LYS A 282 -5.96 -9.21 6.54
CA LYS A 282 -6.08 -9.68 7.93
C LYS A 282 -4.84 -9.31 8.75
N LYS A 283 -3.65 -9.47 8.18
CA LYS A 283 -2.39 -9.07 8.81
C LYS A 283 -2.32 -7.55 9.03
N LEU A 284 -2.73 -6.77 8.02
CA LEU A 284 -2.77 -5.31 8.09
C LEU A 284 -3.80 -4.85 9.13
N ARG A 285 -5.00 -5.43 9.16
CA ARG A 285 -6.03 -5.14 10.15
C ARG A 285 -5.57 -5.46 11.57
N ALA A 286 -4.98 -6.64 11.79
CA ALA A 286 -4.44 -7.02 13.11
C ALA A 286 -3.36 -6.04 13.59
N HIS A 287 -2.48 -5.58 12.68
CA HIS A 287 -1.47 -4.58 13.00
C HIS A 287 -2.09 -3.25 13.44
N VAL A 288 -3.16 -2.80 12.79
CA VAL A 288 -3.88 -1.57 13.15
C VAL A 288 -4.56 -1.74 14.51
N ASP A 289 -5.29 -2.82 14.71
CA ASP A 289 -6.06 -3.07 15.93
C ASP A 289 -5.16 -3.23 17.18
N GLU A 290 -3.94 -3.76 17.00
CA GLU A 290 -2.96 -3.89 18.09
C GLU A 290 -2.41 -2.53 18.55
N ARG A 291 -2.27 -1.57 17.64
CA ARG A 291 -1.52 -0.33 17.85
C ARG A 291 -2.38 0.91 18.01
N PHE A 292 -3.56 0.92 17.43
CA PHE A 292 -4.41 2.09 17.33
C PHE A 292 -5.85 1.79 17.76
N GLU A 293 -6.50 2.78 18.33
CA GLU A 293 -7.93 2.75 18.65
C GLU A 293 -8.70 3.64 17.68
N ASP A 294 -9.96 3.31 17.40
CA ASP A 294 -10.90 4.12 16.61
C ASP A 294 -10.40 4.43 15.18
N ARG A 295 -9.71 3.50 14.54
CA ARG A 295 -9.24 3.64 13.15
C ARG A 295 -10.08 2.82 12.20
N MET A 296 -10.24 3.32 10.98
CA MET A 296 -10.99 2.65 9.92
C MET A 296 -10.09 2.32 8.72
N LEU A 297 -10.27 1.13 8.16
CA LEU A 297 -9.72 0.73 6.86
C LEU A 297 -10.87 0.64 5.86
N LEU A 298 -10.91 1.54 4.90
CA LEU A 298 -11.92 1.61 3.85
C LEU A 298 -11.38 0.95 2.58
N ALA A 299 -11.97 -0.18 2.18
CA ALA A 299 -11.55 -0.91 0.98
C ALA A 299 -12.06 -0.25 -0.29
N GLU A 300 -11.20 -0.12 -1.33
CA GLU A 300 -11.66 -0.05 -2.69
C GLU A 300 -11.63 -1.46 -3.30
N ALA A 301 -12.77 -2.12 -3.30
CA ALA A 301 -12.97 -3.41 -3.91
C ALA A 301 -14.02 -3.29 -5.02
N ASN A 302 -13.60 -2.76 -6.18
CA ASN A 302 -14.48 -2.60 -7.35
C ASN A 302 -14.67 -3.95 -8.03
N GLN A 303 -15.43 -4.82 -7.37
CA GLN A 303 -15.70 -6.19 -7.72
C GLN A 303 -17.21 -6.45 -7.73
N TRP A 304 -17.62 -7.65 -8.14
CA TRP A 304 -19.01 -8.08 -7.99
C TRP A 304 -19.40 -8.11 -6.50
N PRO A 305 -20.66 -7.88 -6.14
CA PRO A 305 -21.09 -7.82 -4.73
C PRO A 305 -20.69 -9.03 -3.91
N GLU A 306 -20.68 -10.22 -4.51
CA GLU A 306 -20.29 -11.46 -3.87
C GLU A 306 -18.81 -11.43 -3.44
N ASP A 307 -17.92 -11.00 -4.36
CA ASP A 307 -16.49 -10.90 -4.12
C ASP A 307 -16.18 -9.70 -3.19
N ALA A 308 -16.87 -8.56 -3.39
CA ALA A 308 -16.68 -7.37 -2.57
C ALA A 308 -17.03 -7.59 -1.09
N ALA A 309 -18.01 -8.46 -0.79
CA ALA A 309 -18.39 -8.79 0.56
C ALA A 309 -17.30 -9.52 1.34
N GLU A 310 -16.42 -10.25 0.66
CA GLU A 310 -15.32 -10.98 1.29
C GLU A 310 -14.27 -10.06 1.94
N TYR A 311 -14.15 -8.78 1.49
CA TYR A 311 -13.21 -7.80 2.03
C TYR A 311 -13.56 -7.28 3.45
N PHE A 312 -14.73 -7.61 3.97
CA PHE A 312 -15.05 -7.41 5.37
C PHE A 312 -14.51 -8.54 6.27
N GLY A 313 -14.23 -9.72 5.68
CA GLY A 313 -13.88 -10.94 6.42
C GLY A 313 -14.94 -11.28 7.46
N ASP A 314 -14.51 -11.88 8.56
CA ASP A 314 -15.33 -12.08 9.78
C ASP A 314 -15.20 -10.88 10.74
N GLY A 315 -15.00 -9.66 10.21
CA GLY A 315 -14.69 -8.45 10.97
C GLY A 315 -13.18 -8.29 11.23
N ASP A 316 -12.36 -9.01 10.51
CA ASP A 316 -10.90 -9.07 10.67
C ASP A 316 -10.12 -8.58 9.42
N GLU A 317 -10.82 -8.00 8.43
CA GLU A 317 -10.25 -7.33 7.27
C GLU A 317 -10.61 -5.84 7.26
N CYS A 318 -11.33 -5.34 6.25
CA CYS A 318 -11.73 -3.94 6.18
C CYS A 318 -13.05 -3.67 6.93
N HIS A 319 -13.41 -2.39 7.07
CA HIS A 319 -14.59 -1.91 7.79
C HIS A 319 -15.76 -1.62 6.87
#